data_b41893f8e636afb19eaf812817e8cce2
#
_entry.id   b41893f8e636afb19eaf812817e8cce2
#
_cell.length_a   1.000
_cell.length_b   1.000
_cell.length_c   1.000
_cell.angle_alpha   90.00
_cell.angle_beta   90.00
_cell.angle_gamma   90.00
#
_symmetry.space_group_name_H-M   'P 1'
#
loop_
_entity.id
_entity.type
_entity.pdbx_description
1 polymer ?
#
loop_
_entity_poly.entity_id
_entity_poly.type
_entity_poly.pdbx_seq_one_letter_code
_entity_poly.pdbx_strand_id
1 'polypeptide(L)'
;MSQKSKNPRNSYDDKFNIIFVGDENVGKTSIINRYINNTFLDEKKETIGIDNYSKMVTIKQKKILLKVWDTVGQEKIALMTKSHYKIAHEIILVCAIDNKDSFNSLNDWIENIKDNLPNETIPIFLMANKCDIEDTREVPREKLKELSQAYNIDFVECSAKENINIDETFTRMLNDIYQSNYIKNGLGLEEGSSSSGVNRVCC
;
A
#
# COMPACT_ATOMS: atom_id res chain seq x y z
N MET A 1 -16.15 23.05 -20.96
CA MET A 1 -15.73 23.40 -19.59
C MET A 1 -16.81 22.90 -18.63
N SER A 2 -16.64 21.71 -18.11
CA SER A 2 -17.60 21.13 -17.15
C SER A 2 -17.04 21.35 -15.74
N GLN A 3 -17.60 22.35 -15.05
CA GLN A 3 -17.34 22.58 -13.64
C GLN A 3 -17.99 21.42 -12.87
N LYS A 4 -17.20 20.46 -12.34
CA LYS A 4 -17.69 19.55 -11.32
C LYS A 4 -18.14 20.39 -10.13
N SER A 5 -19.45 20.41 -9.88
CA SER A 5 -20.06 21.08 -8.73
C SER A 5 -19.39 20.54 -7.45
N LYS A 6 -18.69 21.41 -6.73
CA LYS A 6 -18.21 21.12 -5.38
C LYS A 6 -19.42 20.85 -4.51
N ASN A 7 -19.57 19.61 -4.06
CA ASN A 7 -20.60 19.26 -3.09
C ASN A 7 -20.21 19.92 -1.76
N PRO A 8 -20.97 20.88 -1.22
CA PRO A 8 -20.56 21.68 -0.05
C PRO A 8 -20.45 20.89 1.25
N ARG A 9 -20.71 19.57 1.22
CA ARG A 9 -20.65 18.68 2.40
C ARG A 9 -19.33 17.92 2.54
N ASN A 10 -18.43 17.94 1.57
CA ASN A 10 -17.16 17.24 1.68
C ASN A 10 -16.05 18.20 2.05
N SER A 11 -15.40 17.96 3.20
CA SER A 11 -14.24 18.75 3.66
C SER A 11 -12.94 18.39 2.93
N TYR A 12 -12.98 17.59 1.86
CA TYR A 12 -11.84 17.13 1.08
C TYR A 12 -12.08 17.27 -0.43
N ASP A 13 -11.00 17.39 -1.19
CA ASP A 13 -11.01 17.55 -2.64
C ASP A 13 -11.12 16.20 -3.37
N ASP A 14 -10.49 15.14 -2.83
CA ASP A 14 -10.50 13.80 -3.41
C ASP A 14 -10.39 12.73 -2.33
N LYS A 15 -10.60 11.45 -2.71
CA LYS A 15 -10.55 10.30 -1.82
C LYS A 15 -9.72 9.19 -2.45
N PHE A 16 -8.71 8.71 -1.70
CA PHE A 16 -7.89 7.57 -2.09
C PHE A 16 -8.17 6.37 -1.17
N ASN A 17 -8.20 5.18 -1.74
CA ASN A 17 -8.36 3.95 -1.01
C ASN A 17 -7.12 3.08 -1.22
N ILE A 18 -6.52 2.63 -0.13
CA ILE A 18 -5.41 1.68 -0.10
C ILE A 18 -5.89 0.44 0.65
N ILE A 19 -5.60 -0.73 0.10
CA ILE A 19 -5.97 -2.01 0.72
C ILE A 19 -4.68 -2.74 1.12
N PHE A 20 -4.63 -3.20 2.37
CA PHE A 20 -3.55 -4.03 2.88
C PHE A 20 -3.94 -5.49 2.79
N VAL A 21 -3.08 -6.32 2.21
CA VAL A 21 -3.24 -7.77 2.10
C VAL A 21 -1.92 -8.48 2.48
N GLY A 22 -2.00 -9.74 2.79
CA GLY A 22 -0.86 -10.55 3.23
C GLY A 22 -1.23 -11.41 4.44
N ASP A 23 -0.36 -12.32 4.82
CA ASP A 23 -0.61 -13.29 5.88
C ASP A 23 -0.87 -12.65 7.24
N GLU A 24 -1.31 -13.45 8.18
CA GLU A 24 -1.44 -13.02 9.56
C GLU A 24 -0.07 -12.74 10.21
N ASN A 25 -0.05 -11.91 11.22
CA ASN A 25 1.15 -11.58 12.00
C ASN A 25 2.33 -10.95 11.21
N VAL A 26 2.16 -10.60 9.93
CA VAL A 26 3.16 -9.85 9.16
C VAL A 26 3.23 -8.36 9.54
N GLY A 27 2.22 -7.87 10.26
CA GLY A 27 2.17 -6.50 10.81
C GLY A 27 1.44 -5.48 9.95
N LYS A 28 0.43 -5.87 9.16
CA LYS A 28 -0.44 -4.96 8.40
C LYS A 28 -1.01 -3.85 9.29
N THR A 29 -1.72 -4.25 10.33
CA THR A 29 -2.31 -3.34 11.33
C THR A 29 -1.26 -2.45 12.00
N SER A 30 -0.07 -2.98 12.28
CA SER A 30 1.02 -2.23 12.91
C SER A 30 1.55 -1.14 11.98
N ILE A 31 1.72 -1.42 10.68
CA ILE A 31 2.10 -0.43 9.65
C ILE A 31 1.04 0.66 9.57
N ILE A 32 -0.23 0.28 9.51
CA ILE A 32 -1.36 1.21 9.41
C ILE A 32 -1.40 2.12 10.65
N ASN A 33 -1.33 1.54 11.86
CA ASN A 33 -1.32 2.31 13.10
C ASN A 33 -0.11 3.23 13.21
N ARG A 34 1.07 2.78 12.77
CA ARG A 34 2.25 3.64 12.73
C ARG A 34 2.02 4.84 11.84
N TYR A 35 1.52 4.64 10.62
CA TYR A 35 1.28 5.75 9.70
C TYR A 35 0.13 6.67 10.12
N ILE A 36 -1.00 6.11 10.57
CA ILE A 36 -2.21 6.88 10.90
C ILE A 36 -2.04 7.63 12.22
N ASN A 37 -1.62 6.91 13.27
CA ASN A 37 -1.65 7.36 14.66
C ASN A 37 -0.25 7.65 15.24
N ASN A 38 0.82 7.35 14.49
CA ASN A 38 2.21 7.37 14.96
C ASN A 38 2.41 6.51 16.23
N THR A 39 1.70 5.38 16.32
CA THR A 39 1.77 4.45 17.46
C THR A 39 2.15 3.05 17.01
N PHE A 40 2.83 2.34 17.90
CA PHE A 40 3.10 0.92 17.79
C PHE A 40 2.64 0.25 19.09
N LEU A 41 1.87 -0.81 18.96
CA LEU A 41 1.38 -1.58 20.10
C LEU A 41 2.05 -2.95 20.06
N ASP A 42 2.77 -3.31 21.11
CA ASP A 42 3.40 -4.64 21.23
C ASP A 42 2.36 -5.76 21.44
N GLU A 43 1.14 -5.41 21.81
CA GLU A 43 0.07 -6.38 21.97
C GLU A 43 -0.39 -6.93 20.62
N LYS A 44 -0.21 -8.23 20.44
CA LYS A 44 -0.74 -8.97 19.28
C LYS A 44 -2.26 -9.11 19.45
N LYS A 45 -3.02 -8.17 18.89
CA LYS A 45 -4.46 -8.33 18.70
C LYS A 45 -4.70 -8.82 17.28
N GLU A 46 -5.37 -9.96 17.17
CA GLU A 46 -5.84 -10.45 15.87
C GLU A 46 -6.89 -9.50 15.32
N THR A 47 -6.76 -9.14 14.05
CA THR A 47 -7.78 -8.35 13.35
C THR A 47 -8.97 -9.26 13.06
N ILE A 48 -10.17 -8.86 13.48
CA ILE A 48 -11.41 -9.62 13.23
C ILE A 48 -12.18 -8.91 12.13
N GLY A 49 -12.20 -9.46 10.93
CA GLY A 49 -12.92 -8.86 9.80
C GLY A 49 -12.08 -7.88 9.00
N ILE A 50 -12.71 -6.88 8.41
CA ILE A 50 -12.06 -5.82 7.64
C ILE A 50 -12.29 -4.50 8.39
N ASP A 51 -11.20 -3.92 8.90
CA ASP A 51 -11.24 -2.61 9.54
C ASP A 51 -10.88 -1.51 8.53
N ASN A 52 -11.42 -0.32 8.74
CA ASN A 52 -11.04 0.81 7.90
C ASN A 52 -10.59 2.00 8.75
N TYR A 53 -9.44 2.55 8.37
CA TYR A 53 -8.84 3.73 8.96
C TYR A 53 -8.94 4.90 7.99
N SER A 54 -8.91 6.12 8.51
CA SER A 54 -8.90 7.31 7.66
C SER A 54 -7.99 8.39 8.19
N LYS A 55 -7.31 9.08 7.26
CA LYS A 55 -6.42 10.21 7.55
C LYS A 55 -6.63 11.29 6.50
N MET A 56 -6.68 12.54 6.93
CA MET A 56 -6.61 13.67 6.01
C MET A 56 -5.16 13.96 5.69
N VAL A 57 -4.82 13.93 4.41
CA VAL A 57 -3.48 14.28 3.92
C VAL A 57 -3.57 15.43 2.93
N THR A 58 -2.51 16.21 2.80
CA THR A 58 -2.42 17.30 1.81
C THR A 58 -1.37 16.94 0.77
N ILE A 59 -1.79 16.88 -0.50
CA ILE A 59 -0.92 16.59 -1.64
C ILE A 59 -1.11 17.73 -2.66
N LYS A 60 -0.01 18.43 -3.01
CA LYS A 60 -0.06 19.56 -3.96
C LYS A 60 -1.23 20.53 -3.67
N GLN A 61 -1.37 20.95 -2.42
CA GLN A 61 -2.42 21.86 -1.92
C GLN A 61 -3.86 21.30 -1.98
N LYS A 62 -4.04 20.02 -2.31
CA LYS A 62 -5.34 19.35 -2.27
C LYS A 62 -5.49 18.56 -0.98
N LYS A 63 -6.67 18.66 -0.36
CA LYS A 63 -7.05 17.85 0.79
C LYS A 63 -7.58 16.50 0.30
N ILE A 64 -6.89 15.44 0.66
CA ILE A 64 -7.23 14.07 0.25
C ILE A 64 -7.71 13.29 1.48
N LEU A 65 -8.88 12.70 1.39
CA LEU A 65 -9.32 11.71 2.37
C LEU A 65 -8.70 10.35 2.02
N LEU A 66 -7.62 10.00 2.70
CA LEU A 66 -7.07 8.66 2.60
C LEU A 66 -7.93 7.69 3.42
N LYS A 67 -8.36 6.60 2.80
CA LYS A 67 -8.94 5.43 3.46
C LYS A 67 -8.01 4.23 3.31
N VAL A 68 -7.69 3.61 4.42
CA VAL A 68 -6.86 2.41 4.48
C VAL A 68 -7.70 1.26 5.01
N TRP A 69 -7.73 0.17 4.26
CA TRP A 69 -8.48 -1.02 4.59
C TRP A 69 -7.52 -2.09 5.11
N ASP A 70 -7.66 -2.42 6.39
CA ASP A 70 -6.91 -3.48 7.06
C ASP A 70 -7.68 -4.79 6.94
N THR A 71 -7.03 -5.82 6.43
CA THR A 71 -7.67 -7.11 6.22
C THR A 71 -7.10 -8.17 7.16
N VAL A 72 -7.93 -9.16 7.48
CA VAL A 72 -7.49 -10.36 8.18
C VAL A 72 -6.52 -11.14 7.30
N GLY A 73 -5.57 -11.85 7.91
CA GLY A 73 -4.58 -12.68 7.21
C GLY A 73 -5.17 -13.92 6.51
N GLN A 74 -4.30 -14.84 6.17
CA GLN A 74 -4.40 -15.94 5.22
C GLN A 74 -5.71 -16.74 5.17
N GLU A 75 -6.34 -17.01 6.30
CA GLU A 75 -7.57 -17.84 6.35
C GLU A 75 -8.74 -17.26 5.55
N LYS A 76 -8.60 -16.04 5.07
CA LYS A 76 -9.72 -15.25 4.53
C LYS A 76 -9.39 -14.50 3.24
N ILE A 77 -8.43 -14.99 2.44
CA ILE A 77 -8.29 -14.61 1.02
C ILE A 77 -9.67 -14.66 0.34
N ALA A 78 -10.50 -15.65 0.70
CA ALA A 78 -11.87 -15.79 0.22
C ALA A 78 -12.83 -14.67 0.66
N LEU A 79 -12.52 -13.88 1.68
CA LEU A 79 -13.34 -12.74 2.10
C LEU A 79 -13.08 -11.48 1.26
N MET A 80 -11.92 -11.40 0.60
CA MET A 80 -11.60 -10.32 -0.33
C MET A 80 -12.28 -10.58 -1.66
N THR A 81 -13.39 -9.91 -1.87
CA THR A 81 -14.15 -10.03 -3.10
C THR A 81 -13.71 -9.00 -4.14
N LYS A 82 -14.06 -9.22 -5.38
CA LYS A 82 -13.85 -8.30 -6.51
C LYS A 82 -14.29 -6.87 -6.18
N SER A 83 -15.36 -6.69 -5.39
CA SER A 83 -15.87 -5.37 -5.00
C SER A 83 -14.92 -4.60 -4.08
N HIS A 84 -14.16 -5.28 -3.22
CA HIS A 84 -13.17 -4.64 -2.36
C HIS A 84 -11.97 -4.16 -3.19
N TYR A 85 -11.44 -5.02 -4.07
CA TYR A 85 -10.32 -4.64 -4.92
C TYR A 85 -10.66 -3.50 -5.88
N LYS A 86 -11.88 -3.46 -6.43
CA LYS A 86 -12.32 -2.42 -7.40
C LYS A 86 -12.30 -1.00 -6.87
N ILE A 87 -12.43 -0.81 -5.57
CA ILE A 87 -12.36 0.53 -4.98
C ILE A 87 -10.93 0.98 -4.67
N ALA A 88 -9.95 0.09 -4.76
CA ALA A 88 -8.57 0.38 -4.44
C ALA A 88 -7.91 1.28 -5.51
N HIS A 89 -7.10 2.20 -5.07
CA HIS A 89 -6.19 2.97 -5.90
C HIS A 89 -4.80 2.33 -5.90
N GLU A 90 -4.49 1.60 -4.82
CA GLU A 90 -3.27 0.82 -4.65
C GLU A 90 -3.52 -0.33 -3.67
N ILE A 91 -2.82 -1.45 -3.87
CA ILE A 91 -2.84 -2.61 -3.00
C ILE A 91 -1.46 -2.75 -2.37
N ILE A 92 -1.41 -2.80 -1.04
CA ILE A 92 -0.19 -3.04 -0.29
C ILE A 92 -0.14 -4.52 0.09
N LEU A 93 0.81 -5.22 -0.49
CA LEU A 93 1.11 -6.60 -0.16
C LEU A 93 2.17 -6.62 0.94
N VAL A 94 1.93 -7.31 2.05
CA VAL A 94 2.83 -7.30 3.20
C VAL A 94 3.32 -8.71 3.51
N CYS A 95 4.64 -8.84 3.68
CA CYS A 95 5.28 -10.00 4.31
C CYS A 95 6.15 -9.54 5.48
N ALA A 96 6.66 -10.47 6.27
CA ALA A 96 7.61 -10.18 7.35
C ALA A 96 8.95 -10.85 7.05
N ILE A 97 10.07 -10.14 7.27
CA ILE A 97 11.41 -10.67 6.96
C ILE A 97 11.81 -11.86 7.85
N ASP A 98 11.18 -11.97 9.02
CA ASP A 98 11.35 -13.05 10.02
C ASP A 98 10.39 -14.23 9.80
N ASN A 99 9.71 -14.28 8.65
CA ASN A 99 8.72 -15.32 8.36
C ASN A 99 8.76 -15.69 6.88
N LYS A 100 9.46 -16.78 6.58
CA LYS A 100 9.62 -17.31 5.23
C LYS A 100 8.30 -17.77 4.62
N ASP A 101 7.37 -18.28 5.42
CA ASP A 101 6.08 -18.74 4.91
C ASP A 101 5.25 -17.56 4.40
N SER A 102 5.28 -16.43 5.11
CA SER A 102 4.62 -15.20 4.65
C SER A 102 5.18 -14.68 3.32
N PHE A 103 6.46 -14.90 3.06
CA PHE A 103 7.07 -14.59 1.76
C PHE A 103 6.63 -15.58 0.68
N ASN A 104 6.59 -16.87 0.99
CA ASN A 104 6.16 -17.91 0.04
C ASN A 104 4.71 -17.71 -0.40
N SER A 105 3.84 -17.24 0.50
CA SER A 105 2.43 -16.96 0.22
C SER A 105 2.20 -15.75 -0.71
N LEU A 106 3.23 -14.91 -0.96
CA LEU A 106 3.08 -13.71 -1.79
C LEU A 106 2.60 -14.03 -3.21
N ASN A 107 3.03 -15.16 -3.78
CA ASN A 107 2.58 -15.60 -5.10
C ASN A 107 1.07 -15.84 -5.13
N ASP A 108 0.54 -16.55 -4.13
CA ASP A 108 -0.89 -16.87 -4.03
C ASP A 108 -1.72 -15.58 -3.84
N TRP A 109 -1.19 -14.61 -3.08
CA TRP A 109 -1.81 -13.31 -2.93
C TRP A 109 -1.88 -12.53 -4.25
N ILE A 110 -0.77 -12.50 -5.02
CA ILE A 110 -0.72 -11.82 -6.31
C ILE A 110 -1.67 -12.48 -7.32
N GLU A 111 -1.72 -13.81 -7.36
CA GLU A 111 -2.64 -14.55 -8.22
C GLU A 111 -4.09 -14.26 -7.84
N ASN A 112 -4.42 -14.29 -6.55
CA ASN A 112 -5.76 -13.95 -6.08
C ASN A 112 -6.18 -12.52 -6.48
N ILE A 113 -5.29 -11.54 -6.37
CA ILE A 113 -5.55 -10.16 -6.81
C ILE A 113 -5.85 -10.14 -8.31
N LYS A 114 -5.04 -10.82 -9.13
CA LYS A 114 -5.20 -10.87 -10.59
C LYS A 114 -6.50 -11.56 -11.00
N ASP A 115 -6.86 -12.65 -10.35
CA ASP A 115 -8.09 -13.39 -10.62
C ASP A 115 -9.35 -12.56 -10.33
N ASN A 116 -9.29 -11.75 -9.30
CA ASN A 116 -10.38 -10.84 -8.94
C ASN A 116 -10.44 -9.57 -9.83
N LEU A 117 -9.36 -9.24 -10.53
CA LEU A 117 -9.23 -8.03 -11.35
C LEU A 117 -8.68 -8.35 -12.76
N PRO A 118 -9.28 -9.26 -13.53
CA PRO A 118 -8.68 -9.77 -14.78
C PRO A 118 -8.52 -8.69 -15.87
N ASN A 119 -9.27 -7.60 -15.82
CA ASN A 119 -9.26 -6.52 -16.80
C ASN A 119 -8.85 -5.15 -16.22
N GLU A 120 -8.40 -5.12 -14.98
CA GLU A 120 -8.06 -3.88 -14.28
C GLU A 120 -6.63 -3.96 -13.74
N THR A 121 -5.84 -2.94 -13.98
CA THR A 121 -4.48 -2.82 -13.44
C THR A 121 -4.52 -1.87 -12.25
N ILE A 122 -4.51 -2.44 -11.04
CA ILE A 122 -4.32 -1.66 -9.83
C ILE A 122 -2.86 -1.84 -9.41
N PRO A 123 -2.12 -0.77 -9.13
CA PRO A 123 -0.75 -0.87 -8.64
C PRO A 123 -0.67 -1.72 -7.37
N ILE A 124 0.33 -2.60 -7.33
CA ILE A 124 0.66 -3.40 -6.15
C ILE A 124 2.03 -2.93 -5.66
N PHE A 125 2.15 -2.69 -4.36
CA PHE A 125 3.40 -2.34 -3.70
C PHE A 125 3.69 -3.36 -2.59
N LEU A 126 4.93 -3.87 -2.52
CA LEU A 126 5.34 -4.84 -1.52
C LEU A 126 6.04 -4.14 -0.35
N MET A 127 5.54 -4.35 0.87
CA MET A 127 6.20 -3.95 2.10
C MET A 127 6.70 -5.18 2.87
N ALA A 128 8.01 -5.36 2.94
CA ALA A 128 8.65 -6.39 3.75
C ALA A 128 8.92 -5.81 5.14
N ASN A 129 8.05 -6.12 6.09
CA ASN A 129 8.04 -5.53 7.43
C ASN A 129 9.01 -6.22 8.38
N LYS A 130 9.26 -5.57 9.52
CA LYS A 130 10.09 -5.99 10.65
C LYS A 130 11.60 -6.00 10.34
N CYS A 131 12.08 -5.10 9.47
CA CYS A 131 13.50 -5.00 9.16
C CYS A 131 14.39 -4.60 10.36
N ASP A 132 13.79 -4.26 11.49
CA ASP A 132 14.47 -3.99 12.77
C ASP A 132 15.02 -5.25 13.46
N ILE A 133 14.56 -6.45 13.09
CA ILE A 133 14.98 -7.71 13.68
C ILE A 133 15.84 -8.55 12.72
N GLU A 134 16.89 -7.95 12.18
CA GLU A 134 17.79 -8.55 11.19
C GLU A 134 18.39 -9.88 11.64
N ASP A 135 18.65 -10.07 12.92
CA ASP A 135 19.21 -11.29 13.50
C ASP A 135 18.31 -12.53 13.32
N THR A 136 17.01 -12.30 13.11
CA THR A 136 16.02 -13.36 12.88
C THR A 136 15.53 -13.42 11.44
N ARG A 137 16.23 -12.77 10.51
CA ARG A 137 15.86 -12.74 9.10
C ARG A 137 15.83 -14.15 8.50
N GLU A 138 14.69 -14.51 7.93
CA GLU A 138 14.50 -15.75 7.15
C GLU A 138 14.35 -15.45 5.64
N VAL A 139 13.98 -14.22 5.28
CA VAL A 139 13.75 -13.81 3.90
C VAL A 139 14.94 -12.97 3.41
N PRO A 140 15.81 -13.52 2.55
CA PRO A 140 16.90 -12.74 1.95
C PRO A 140 16.38 -11.59 1.10
N ARG A 141 17.06 -10.44 1.15
CA ARG A 141 16.69 -9.25 0.37
C ARG A 141 16.70 -9.53 -1.14
N GLU A 142 17.60 -10.37 -1.60
CA GLU A 142 17.68 -10.80 -2.99
C GLU A 142 16.40 -11.46 -3.46
N LYS A 143 15.74 -12.25 -2.59
CA LYS A 143 14.46 -12.89 -2.92
C LYS A 143 13.31 -11.89 -3.07
N LEU A 144 13.27 -10.86 -2.24
CA LEU A 144 12.33 -9.75 -2.40
C LEU A 144 12.54 -9.03 -3.72
N LYS A 145 13.79 -8.79 -4.10
CA LYS A 145 14.16 -8.18 -5.37
C LYS A 145 13.80 -9.05 -6.58
N GLU A 146 14.06 -10.35 -6.51
CA GLU A 146 13.67 -11.31 -7.56
C GLU A 146 12.16 -11.31 -7.78
N LEU A 147 11.38 -11.37 -6.72
CA LEU A 147 9.92 -11.33 -6.78
C LEU A 147 9.41 -9.99 -7.35
N SER A 148 9.94 -8.88 -6.86
CA SER A 148 9.63 -7.53 -7.34
C SER A 148 9.85 -7.41 -8.87
N GLN A 149 10.96 -7.94 -9.38
CA GLN A 149 11.28 -7.96 -10.81
C GLN A 149 10.34 -8.88 -11.60
N ALA A 150 10.05 -10.08 -11.07
CA ALA A 150 9.20 -11.05 -11.74
C ALA A 150 7.77 -10.55 -11.96
N TYR A 151 7.24 -9.79 -11.02
CA TYR A 151 5.87 -9.24 -11.09
C TYR A 151 5.82 -7.77 -11.50
N ASN A 152 6.96 -7.12 -11.71
CA ASN A 152 7.08 -5.68 -12.00
C ASN A 152 6.36 -4.82 -10.96
N ILE A 153 6.59 -5.11 -9.68
CA ILE A 153 6.08 -4.37 -8.53
C ILE A 153 7.24 -3.74 -7.76
N ASP A 154 7.04 -2.55 -7.21
CA ASP A 154 8.03 -1.92 -6.32
C ASP A 154 7.99 -2.57 -4.94
N PHE A 155 9.12 -2.58 -4.21
CA PHE A 155 9.17 -3.05 -2.85
C PHE A 155 10.01 -2.16 -1.93
N VAL A 156 9.73 -2.25 -0.63
CA VAL A 156 10.53 -1.62 0.43
C VAL A 156 10.62 -2.55 1.63
N GLU A 157 11.77 -2.57 2.29
CA GLU A 157 11.89 -3.09 3.64
C GLU A 157 11.57 -1.99 4.64
N CYS A 158 10.72 -2.31 5.62
CA CYS A 158 10.25 -1.33 6.59
C CYS A 158 10.16 -1.91 8.00
N SER A 159 10.03 -1.05 8.99
CA SER A 159 9.69 -1.42 10.36
C SER A 159 8.59 -0.53 10.90
N ALA A 160 7.45 -1.14 11.21
CA ALA A 160 6.38 -0.47 11.92
C ALA A 160 6.79 -0.12 13.37
N LYS A 161 7.64 -0.94 13.99
CA LYS A 161 8.14 -0.74 15.35
C LYS A 161 9.03 0.49 15.43
N GLU A 162 10.06 0.55 14.60
CA GLU A 162 11.07 1.62 14.62
C GLU A 162 10.74 2.78 13.67
N ASN A 163 9.58 2.75 13.02
CA ASN A 163 9.15 3.75 12.02
C ASN A 163 10.12 3.91 10.84
N ILE A 164 10.74 2.80 10.40
CA ILE A 164 11.68 2.82 9.28
C ILE A 164 10.89 2.72 7.97
N ASN A 165 11.12 3.64 7.05
CA ASN A 165 10.55 3.70 5.70
C ASN A 165 9.00 3.75 5.63
N ILE A 166 8.27 3.99 6.73
CA ILE A 166 6.81 4.03 6.73
C ILE A 166 6.31 5.33 6.10
N ASP A 167 6.63 6.48 6.69
CA ASP A 167 6.12 7.78 6.22
C ASP A 167 6.58 8.12 4.80
N GLU A 168 7.83 7.79 4.45
CA GLU A 168 8.38 8.01 3.11
C GLU A 168 7.66 7.19 2.07
N THR A 169 7.38 5.91 2.37
CA THR A 169 6.68 5.01 1.46
C THR A 169 5.25 5.50 1.21
N PHE A 170 4.50 5.83 2.24
CA PHE A 170 3.16 6.39 2.07
C PHE A 170 3.17 7.71 1.30
N THR A 171 4.14 8.58 1.58
CA THR A 171 4.27 9.85 0.85
C THR A 171 4.50 9.63 -0.63
N ARG A 172 5.39 8.70 -1.00
CA ARG A 172 5.66 8.32 -2.39
C ARG A 172 4.41 7.75 -3.05
N MET A 173 3.80 6.71 -2.47
CA MET A 173 2.60 6.06 -3.01
C MET A 173 1.46 7.05 -3.24
N LEU A 174 1.18 7.90 -2.27
CA LEU A 174 0.12 8.90 -2.38
C LEU A 174 0.37 9.92 -3.50
N ASN A 175 1.64 10.30 -3.74
CA ASN A 175 1.99 11.15 -4.87
C ASN A 175 1.81 10.42 -6.20
N ASP A 176 2.17 9.13 -6.29
CA ASP A 176 2.01 8.31 -7.48
C ASP A 176 0.53 8.09 -7.81
N ILE A 177 -0.31 7.79 -6.81
CA ILE A 177 -1.77 7.73 -6.96
C ILE A 177 -2.33 9.06 -7.44
N TYR A 178 -1.89 10.16 -6.84
CA TYR A 178 -2.33 11.51 -7.22
C TYR A 178 -2.02 11.79 -8.69
N GLN A 179 -0.78 11.56 -9.12
CA GLN A 179 -0.36 11.79 -10.51
C GLN A 179 -1.16 10.91 -11.48
N SER A 180 -1.30 9.63 -11.20
CA SER A 180 -2.04 8.68 -12.04
C SER A 180 -3.52 9.08 -12.20
N ASN A 181 -4.17 9.52 -11.14
CA ASN A 181 -5.56 9.96 -11.17
C ASN A 181 -5.74 11.27 -11.95
N TYR A 182 -4.80 12.20 -11.84
CA TYR A 182 -4.88 13.46 -12.59
C TYR A 182 -4.61 13.27 -14.08
N ILE A 183 -3.68 12.39 -14.45
CA ILE A 183 -3.43 12.02 -15.85
C ILE A 183 -4.68 11.35 -16.44
N LYS A 184 -5.28 10.36 -15.77
CA LYS A 184 -6.48 9.65 -16.22
C LYS A 184 -7.70 10.58 -16.38
N ASN A 185 -7.80 11.64 -15.57
CA ASN A 185 -8.92 12.57 -15.61
C ASN A 185 -8.73 13.74 -16.60
N GLY A 186 -7.67 13.74 -17.41
CA GLY A 186 -7.40 14.76 -18.42
C GLY A 186 -7.12 16.17 -17.87
N LEU A 187 -6.83 16.28 -16.58
CA LEU A 187 -6.37 17.50 -15.92
C LEU A 187 -4.83 17.52 -16.00
N GLY A 188 -4.33 17.50 -17.27
CA GLY A 188 -2.96 17.33 -17.59
C GLY A 188 -2.08 18.51 -17.25
N LEU A 189 -0.82 18.21 -17.05
CA LEU A 189 0.42 18.88 -17.42
C LEU A 189 0.40 20.41 -17.34
N GLU A 190 0.58 20.96 -16.17
CA GLU A 190 1.46 22.12 -16.06
C GLU A 190 2.89 21.59 -16.13
N GLU A 191 3.52 21.78 -17.27
CA GLU A 191 4.92 21.46 -17.51
C GLU A 191 5.79 22.27 -16.56
N GLY A 192 6.49 21.55 -15.69
CA GLY A 192 7.57 22.03 -14.83
C GLY A 192 8.74 21.07 -14.92
N SER A 193 9.50 21.19 -16.01
CA SER A 193 10.93 20.86 -16.19
C SER A 193 11.52 19.58 -15.59
N SER A 194 12.23 18.91 -16.50
CA SER A 194 13.39 18.00 -16.36
C SER A 194 13.10 16.52 -16.08
N SER A 195 13.09 15.81 -17.22
CA SER A 195 13.42 14.41 -17.33
C SER A 195 14.84 14.16 -16.79
N SER A 196 14.96 13.55 -15.65
CA SER A 196 16.14 12.78 -15.29
C SER A 196 15.67 11.35 -15.03
N GLY A 197 16.07 10.45 -15.94
CA GLY A 197 15.88 9.01 -15.75
C GLY A 197 16.57 8.58 -14.47
N VAL A 198 15.79 8.31 -13.47
CA VAL A 198 16.29 7.78 -12.22
C VAL A 198 16.21 6.25 -12.32
N ASN A 199 17.37 5.64 -12.46
CA ASN A 199 17.56 4.22 -12.20
C ASN A 199 16.99 3.94 -10.80
N ARG A 200 15.90 3.17 -10.75
CA ARG A 200 15.28 2.72 -9.51
C ARG A 200 16.18 1.67 -8.86
N VAL A 201 17.11 2.12 -8.06
CA VAL A 201 17.83 1.27 -7.11
C VAL A 201 17.38 1.70 -5.73
N CYS A 202 16.52 0.90 -5.11
CA CYS A 202 16.23 1.04 -3.70
C CYS A 202 17.45 0.55 -2.90
N CYS A 203 18.08 1.45 -2.16
CA CYS A 203 19.03 1.13 -1.09
C CYS A 203 18.26 0.70 0.15
#